data_3900091756c0b7fc6e51a5d764d1889d
#
_entry.id   3900091756c0b7fc6e51a5d764d1889d
#
_cell.length_a   1.000
_cell.length_b   1.000
_cell.length_c   1.000
_cell.angle_alpha   90.00
_cell.angle_beta   90.00
_cell.angle_gamma   90.00
#
_symmetry.space_group_name_H-M   'P 1'
#
loop_
_entity.id
_entity.type
_entity.pdbx_description
1 polymer ?
#
loop_
_entity_poly.entity_id
_entity_poly.type
_entity_poly.pdbx_seq_one_letter_code
_entity_poly.pdbx_strand_id
1 'polypeptide(L)'
;TWATHVDMETGRPVENPDLNYLEKEQWILPGPLGAHNWQAMSVDTAAGVVYLPAQDNPLIYGMSEEWKASGVYKRNEGGWNLGIEIAGIAQLLLNNLEDQPTPKGYLKAFDPLTGIDKWVVEIPHYWNGGVLGTAGGLVFQGDALGYLTAYNKDNGEALWQFNTYTSILAPPVSFMIDGIQYVSILTGNGGGDLFAGEPLPPVAEPASLTYGNYGKLLTFKIGGDAALEAPTAVDRSIPEQPALTAS
;
A
#
# COMPACT_ATOMS: atom_id res chain seq x y z
N THR A 1 9.92 -7.40 12.67
CA THR A 1 10.65 -7.31 11.38
C THR A 1 11.62 -8.47 11.25
N TRP A 2 11.84 -8.94 10.02
CA TRP A 2 12.76 -10.07 9.73
C TRP A 2 14.25 -9.72 9.93
N ALA A 3 14.59 -8.42 9.93
CA ALA A 3 15.92 -7.92 10.22
C ALA A 3 15.84 -6.79 11.26
N THR A 4 16.85 -6.67 12.09
CA THR A 4 16.94 -5.67 13.14
C THR A 4 17.56 -4.36 12.65
N HIS A 5 18.58 -4.45 11.79
CA HIS A 5 19.27 -3.31 11.16
C HIS A 5 20.11 -3.80 9.97
N VAL A 6 20.72 -2.86 9.25
CA VAL A 6 21.74 -3.13 8.26
C VAL A 6 23.12 -2.90 8.89
N ASP A 7 23.98 -3.91 8.81
CA ASP A 7 25.38 -3.77 9.21
C ASP A 7 26.07 -2.81 8.22
N MET A 8 26.55 -1.70 8.71
CA MET A 8 27.15 -0.63 7.89
C MET A 8 28.54 -0.97 7.33
N GLU A 9 29.21 -1.99 7.85
CA GLU A 9 30.51 -2.44 7.34
C GLU A 9 30.32 -3.40 6.16
N THR A 10 29.37 -4.32 6.27
CA THR A 10 29.13 -5.35 5.26
C THR A 10 28.02 -5.00 4.26
N GLY A 11 27.15 -4.03 4.59
CA GLY A 11 25.95 -3.67 3.85
C GLY A 11 24.86 -4.75 3.90
N ARG A 12 24.95 -5.72 4.79
CA ARG A 12 23.99 -6.82 4.91
C ARG A 12 22.99 -6.59 6.04
N PRO A 13 21.74 -7.01 5.86
CA PRO A 13 20.79 -7.02 6.97
C PRO A 13 21.21 -8.04 8.04
N VAL A 14 21.04 -7.65 9.29
CA VAL A 14 21.20 -8.54 10.44
C VAL A 14 19.85 -9.17 10.73
N GLU A 15 19.74 -10.44 10.39
CA GLU A 15 18.49 -11.20 10.51
C GLU A 15 18.05 -11.36 11.97
N ASN A 16 16.73 -11.37 12.18
CA ASN A 16 16.14 -11.68 13.47
C ASN A 16 16.05 -13.21 13.63
N PRO A 17 16.82 -13.82 14.54
CA PRO A 17 16.85 -15.27 14.68
C PRO A 17 15.51 -15.87 15.13
N ASP A 18 14.64 -15.07 15.77
CA ASP A 18 13.32 -15.51 16.23
C ASP A 18 12.31 -15.69 15.10
N LEU A 19 12.62 -15.21 13.88
CA LEU A 19 11.76 -15.29 12.71
C LEU A 19 12.23 -16.31 11.68
N ASN A 20 12.63 -17.50 12.13
CA ASN A 20 13.03 -18.61 11.28
C ASN A 20 11.82 -19.41 10.77
N TYR A 21 11.30 -19.04 9.59
CA TYR A 21 10.17 -19.73 8.94
C TYR A 21 10.52 -21.09 8.32
N LEU A 22 11.78 -21.51 8.40
CA LEU A 22 12.21 -22.82 7.92
C LEU A 22 11.71 -23.96 8.83
N GLU A 23 11.52 -23.70 10.12
CA GLU A 23 11.06 -24.68 11.10
C GLU A 23 9.55 -24.65 11.32
N LYS A 24 8.98 -23.45 11.40
CA LYS A 24 7.55 -23.23 11.58
C LYS A 24 7.09 -22.00 10.83
N GLU A 25 5.81 -21.90 10.57
CA GLU A 25 5.20 -20.73 9.95
C GLU A 25 5.43 -19.47 10.79
N GLN A 26 5.73 -18.37 10.12
CA GLN A 26 6.01 -17.06 10.75
C GLN A 26 5.35 -15.94 9.95
N TRP A 27 4.76 -14.99 10.64
CA TRP A 27 4.39 -13.71 10.05
C TRP A 27 5.65 -12.87 9.83
N ILE A 28 5.93 -12.55 8.58
CA ILE A 28 7.10 -11.77 8.18
C ILE A 28 6.66 -10.35 7.82
N LEU A 29 7.37 -9.37 8.38
CA LEU A 29 7.12 -7.95 8.18
C LEU A 29 8.45 -7.22 7.90
N PRO A 30 8.56 -6.43 6.81
CA PRO A 30 7.62 -6.37 5.70
C PRO A 30 7.54 -7.69 4.95
N GLY A 31 6.37 -7.96 4.36
CA GLY A 31 6.16 -9.09 3.46
C GLY A 31 6.83 -8.86 2.09
N PRO A 32 6.50 -9.67 1.07
CA PRO A 32 7.20 -9.66 -0.22
C PRO A 32 6.98 -8.38 -1.04
N LEU A 33 5.99 -7.56 -0.69
CA LEU A 33 5.78 -6.25 -1.33
C LEU A 33 6.73 -5.16 -0.79
N GLY A 34 7.50 -5.47 0.27
CA GLY A 34 8.42 -4.53 0.90
C GLY A 34 7.74 -3.46 1.74
N ALA A 35 8.54 -2.63 2.41
CA ALA A 35 8.07 -1.47 3.18
C ALA A 35 7.76 -0.27 2.29
N HIS A 36 8.23 -0.28 1.05
CA HIS A 36 7.95 0.66 -0.04
C HIS A 36 8.05 -0.10 -1.36
N ASN A 37 7.30 0.29 -2.39
CA ASN A 37 7.27 -0.38 -3.67
C ASN A 37 7.37 0.65 -4.83
N TRP A 38 6.62 0.48 -5.91
CA TRP A 38 6.67 1.31 -7.12
C TRP A 38 6.07 2.72 -6.96
N GLN A 39 5.35 3.01 -5.90
CA GLN A 39 4.68 4.30 -5.70
C GLN A 39 5.70 5.44 -5.68
N ALA A 40 5.43 6.51 -6.44
CA ALA A 40 6.34 7.61 -6.59
C ALA A 40 6.62 8.31 -5.26
N MET A 41 7.90 8.59 -5.00
CA MET A 41 8.37 9.43 -3.90
C MET A 41 8.55 10.87 -4.39
N SER A 42 8.65 11.81 -3.46
CA SER A 42 9.01 13.21 -3.75
C SER A 42 10.13 13.69 -2.84
N VAL A 43 11.06 14.49 -3.37
CA VAL A 43 12.22 14.97 -2.64
C VAL A 43 12.16 16.48 -2.48
N ASP A 44 12.25 16.97 -1.24
CA ASP A 44 12.55 18.36 -0.92
C ASP A 44 14.06 18.51 -0.72
N THR A 45 14.76 18.92 -1.77
CA THR A 45 16.23 19.06 -1.74
C THR A 45 16.70 20.19 -0.82
N ALA A 46 15.86 21.20 -0.59
CA ALA A 46 16.19 22.31 0.30
C ALA A 46 16.12 21.88 1.79
N ALA A 47 15.15 21.05 2.13
CA ALA A 47 14.99 20.49 3.48
C ALA A 47 15.78 19.20 3.71
N GLY A 48 16.33 18.57 2.64
CA GLY A 48 16.99 17.27 2.73
C GLY A 48 16.05 16.14 3.13
N VAL A 49 14.79 16.17 2.66
CA VAL A 49 13.73 15.25 3.07
C VAL A 49 13.16 14.50 1.87
N VAL A 50 12.89 13.24 2.05
CA VAL A 50 12.13 12.42 1.09
C VAL A 50 10.74 12.16 1.67
N TYR A 51 9.71 12.55 0.93
CA TYR A 51 8.33 12.14 1.24
C TYR A 51 8.05 10.84 0.50
N LEU A 52 7.69 9.81 1.24
CA LEU A 52 7.50 8.49 0.67
C LEU A 52 6.27 7.78 1.22
N PRO A 53 5.51 7.07 0.38
CA PRO A 53 4.51 6.12 0.83
C PRO A 53 5.22 4.88 1.35
N ALA A 54 4.87 4.46 2.55
CA ALA A 54 5.41 3.26 3.16
C ALA A 54 4.28 2.36 3.66
N GLN A 55 4.58 1.10 3.92
CA GLN A 55 3.60 0.11 4.32
C GLN A 55 4.18 -0.95 5.24
N ASP A 56 3.35 -1.40 6.17
CA ASP A 56 3.49 -2.64 6.90
C ASP A 56 2.46 -3.62 6.32
N ASN A 57 2.87 -4.45 5.38
CA ASN A 57 2.03 -5.48 4.78
C ASN A 57 2.65 -6.85 5.07
N PRO A 58 2.13 -7.57 6.10
CA PRO A 58 2.66 -8.86 6.49
C PRO A 58 2.28 -9.97 5.51
N LEU A 59 3.10 -11.00 5.43
CA LEU A 59 2.72 -12.27 4.83
C LEU A 59 3.21 -13.41 5.72
N ILE A 60 2.38 -14.45 5.83
CA ILE A 60 2.78 -15.70 6.50
C ILE A 60 3.75 -16.48 5.62
N TYR A 61 4.91 -16.81 6.15
CA TYR A 61 5.92 -17.62 5.49
C TYR A 61 5.99 -18.99 6.14
N GLY A 62 6.13 -20.02 5.33
CA GLY A 62 6.39 -21.39 5.74
C GLY A 62 7.05 -22.15 4.60
N MET A 63 7.68 -23.27 4.91
CA MET A 63 8.31 -24.13 3.92
C MET A 63 7.43 -25.34 3.63
N SER A 64 7.46 -25.80 2.37
CA SER A 64 6.77 -27.01 1.99
C SER A 64 7.36 -28.24 2.70
N GLU A 65 6.53 -29.24 2.96
CA GLU A 65 6.97 -30.50 3.55
C GLU A 65 8.01 -31.22 2.65
N GLU A 66 7.89 -31.02 1.33
CA GLU A 66 8.87 -31.57 0.38
C GLU A 66 10.26 -30.94 0.59
N TRP A 67 10.33 -29.61 0.79
CA TRP A 67 11.60 -28.94 1.09
C TRP A 67 12.15 -29.39 2.46
N LYS A 68 11.31 -29.47 3.48
CA LYS A 68 11.71 -29.93 4.82
C LYS A 68 12.32 -31.34 4.76
N ALA A 69 11.76 -32.21 3.94
CA ALA A 69 12.24 -33.58 3.79
C ALA A 69 13.52 -33.71 2.94
N SER A 70 13.69 -32.88 1.89
CA SER A 70 14.77 -33.04 0.91
C SER A 70 15.89 -32.01 1.05
N GLY A 71 15.61 -30.85 1.65
CA GLY A 71 16.51 -29.67 1.65
C GLY A 71 16.70 -29.05 0.26
N VAL A 72 15.90 -29.45 -0.74
CA VAL A 72 16.03 -28.98 -2.12
C VAL A 72 14.84 -28.14 -2.51
N TYR A 73 15.08 -26.86 -2.81
CA TYR A 73 14.07 -25.96 -3.34
C TYR A 73 13.78 -26.29 -4.81
N LYS A 74 12.52 -26.56 -5.11
CA LYS A 74 12.06 -26.74 -6.49
C LYS A 74 11.48 -25.44 -7.03
N ARG A 75 12.05 -24.95 -8.13
CA ARG A 75 11.51 -23.79 -8.84
C ARG A 75 10.16 -24.13 -9.46
N ASN A 76 9.19 -23.25 -9.27
CA ASN A 76 7.92 -23.27 -9.99
C ASN A 76 8.06 -22.50 -11.31
N GLU A 77 7.98 -23.17 -12.45
CA GLU A 77 8.19 -22.57 -13.78
C GLU A 77 7.03 -21.63 -14.20
N GLY A 78 5.86 -21.78 -13.63
CA GLY A 78 4.66 -20.98 -13.97
C GLY A 78 4.21 -19.99 -12.90
N GLY A 79 4.98 -19.82 -11.82
CA GLY A 79 4.52 -19.04 -10.66
C GLY A 79 5.61 -18.24 -9.96
N TRP A 80 5.22 -17.68 -8.84
CA TRP A 80 6.13 -16.92 -7.97
C TRP A 80 7.10 -17.86 -7.25
N ASN A 81 8.37 -17.44 -7.18
CA ASN A 81 9.44 -18.18 -6.54
C ASN A 81 9.99 -17.36 -5.35
N LEU A 82 9.23 -17.31 -4.29
CA LEU A 82 9.53 -16.53 -3.08
C LEU A 82 10.34 -17.31 -2.04
N GLY A 83 10.68 -18.58 -2.31
CA GLY A 83 11.38 -19.45 -1.35
C GLY A 83 10.47 -19.95 -0.22
N ILE A 84 9.16 -19.91 -0.40
CA ILE A 84 8.15 -20.33 0.57
C ILE A 84 7.12 -21.25 -0.10
N GLU A 85 6.27 -21.90 0.72
CA GLU A 85 5.13 -22.67 0.23
C GLU A 85 4.05 -21.74 -0.31
N ILE A 86 3.88 -21.70 -1.63
CA ILE A 86 2.86 -20.88 -2.30
C ILE A 86 1.56 -21.66 -2.52
N ALA A 87 1.65 -22.95 -2.86
CA ALA A 87 0.46 -23.74 -3.18
C ALA A 87 -0.51 -23.86 -1.98
N GLY A 88 0.03 -23.90 -0.76
CA GLY A 88 -0.73 -23.96 0.48
C GLY A 88 -0.96 -22.62 1.17
N ILE A 89 -0.55 -21.49 0.57
CA ILE A 89 -0.54 -20.18 1.27
C ILE A 89 -1.92 -19.75 1.76
N ALA A 90 -2.98 -20.03 1.03
CA ALA A 90 -4.34 -19.70 1.46
C ALA A 90 -4.71 -20.43 2.75
N GLN A 91 -4.34 -21.72 2.87
CA GLN A 91 -4.57 -22.49 4.09
C GLN A 91 -3.69 -22.01 5.25
N LEU A 92 -2.42 -21.63 4.96
CA LEU A 92 -1.54 -21.04 5.97
C LEU A 92 -2.13 -19.73 6.51
N LEU A 93 -2.62 -18.86 5.64
CA LEU A 93 -3.30 -17.61 6.02
C LEU A 93 -4.50 -17.90 6.93
N LEU A 94 -5.40 -18.80 6.50
CA LEU A 94 -6.61 -19.13 7.27
C LEU A 94 -6.29 -19.72 8.65
N ASN A 95 -5.25 -20.54 8.74
CA ASN A 95 -4.85 -21.19 10.00
C ASN A 95 -4.19 -20.22 11.00
N ASN A 96 -3.72 -19.07 10.55
CA ASN A 96 -2.93 -18.11 11.35
C ASN A 96 -3.53 -16.71 11.40
N LEU A 97 -4.80 -16.53 11.01
CA LEU A 97 -5.46 -15.21 10.95
C LEU A 97 -5.49 -14.48 12.30
N GLU A 98 -5.65 -15.22 13.40
CA GLU A 98 -5.72 -14.63 14.75
C GLU A 98 -4.44 -13.92 15.16
N ASP A 99 -3.29 -14.39 14.66
CA ASP A 99 -1.97 -13.84 14.95
C ASP A 99 -1.49 -12.85 13.86
N GLN A 100 -2.34 -12.50 12.89
CA GLN A 100 -1.96 -11.61 11.81
C GLN A 100 -1.64 -10.19 12.33
N PRO A 101 -0.42 -9.67 12.08
CA PRO A 101 -0.14 -8.26 12.33
C PRO A 101 -1.07 -7.38 11.48
N THR A 102 -1.60 -6.30 12.07
CA THR A 102 -2.47 -5.37 11.35
C THR A 102 -1.69 -4.69 10.22
N PRO A 103 -2.10 -4.84 8.95
CA PRO A 103 -1.49 -4.10 7.86
C PRO A 103 -1.73 -2.61 8.01
N LYS A 104 -0.72 -1.79 7.70
CA LYS A 104 -0.77 -0.33 7.85
C LYS A 104 -0.12 0.36 6.67
N GLY A 105 -0.64 1.52 6.32
CA GLY A 105 -0.02 2.44 5.37
C GLY A 105 0.50 3.68 6.07
N TYR A 106 1.48 4.32 5.44
CA TYR A 106 2.09 5.53 5.97
C TYR A 106 2.44 6.52 4.86
N LEU A 107 2.33 7.80 5.17
CA LEU A 107 3.11 8.85 4.51
C LEU A 107 4.21 9.27 5.47
N LYS A 108 5.46 9.19 5.03
CA LYS A 108 6.63 9.53 5.84
C LYS A 108 7.40 10.70 5.25
N ALA A 109 7.87 11.59 6.11
CA ALA A 109 8.93 12.53 5.78
C ALA A 109 10.25 11.97 6.36
N PHE A 110 11.04 11.37 5.50
CA PHE A 110 12.23 10.61 5.86
C PHE A 110 13.50 11.40 5.57
N ASP A 111 14.40 11.43 6.53
CA ASP A 111 15.75 11.97 6.34
C ASP A 111 16.69 10.84 5.92
N PRO A 112 17.13 10.81 4.65
CA PRO A 112 17.93 9.70 4.13
C PRO A 112 19.38 9.69 4.66
N LEU A 113 19.84 10.80 5.27
CA LEU A 113 21.20 10.90 5.82
C LEU A 113 21.27 10.32 7.24
N THR A 114 20.20 10.47 8.01
CA THR A 114 20.14 9.98 9.39
C THR A 114 19.36 8.68 9.54
N GLY A 115 18.52 8.33 8.54
CA GLY A 115 17.62 7.18 8.62
C GLY A 115 16.42 7.40 9.55
N ILE A 116 16.10 8.65 9.90
CA ILE A 116 15.05 9.00 10.87
C ILE A 116 13.88 9.67 10.17
N ASP A 117 12.67 9.25 10.52
CA ASP A 117 11.45 9.93 10.10
C ASP A 117 11.29 11.25 10.87
N LYS A 118 11.14 12.39 10.18
CA LYS A 118 10.82 13.68 10.78
C LYS A 118 9.38 13.73 11.27
N TRP A 119 8.47 13.15 10.49
CA TRP A 119 7.09 12.91 10.86
C TRP A 119 6.52 11.71 10.07
N VAL A 120 5.47 11.12 10.61
CA VAL A 120 4.76 9.97 10.02
C VAL A 120 3.26 10.22 10.16
N VAL A 121 2.53 10.03 9.07
CA VAL A 121 1.05 9.98 9.05
C VAL A 121 0.65 8.54 8.76
N GLU A 122 -0.11 7.91 9.66
CA GLU A 122 -0.70 6.59 9.43
C GLU A 122 -1.94 6.74 8.54
N ILE A 123 -2.07 5.88 7.53
CA ILE A 123 -3.18 5.81 6.59
C ILE A 123 -3.90 4.48 6.81
N PRO A 124 -5.25 4.46 6.87
CA PRO A 124 -6.01 3.25 7.25
C PRO A 124 -5.89 2.05 6.29
N HIS A 125 -5.24 2.19 5.16
CA HIS A 125 -4.98 1.12 4.20
C HIS A 125 -3.48 1.08 3.87
N TYR A 126 -2.92 -0.12 3.70
CA TYR A 126 -1.48 -0.27 3.43
C TYR A 126 -1.08 0.09 2.00
N TRP A 127 -1.97 -0.04 1.00
CA TRP A 127 -1.67 0.19 -0.40
C TRP A 127 -2.24 1.52 -0.86
N ASN A 128 -1.40 2.56 -0.90
CA ASN A 128 -1.78 3.94 -1.19
C ASN A 128 -1.04 4.49 -2.40
N GLY A 129 -1.43 5.66 -2.86
CA GLY A 129 -0.87 6.31 -4.03
C GLY A 129 0.52 6.90 -3.81
N GLY A 130 1.14 7.31 -4.92
CA GLY A 130 2.39 8.05 -4.91
C GLY A 130 2.22 9.48 -4.39
N VAL A 131 3.35 10.16 -4.16
CA VAL A 131 3.44 11.46 -3.46
C VAL A 131 3.92 12.56 -4.41
N LEU A 132 3.39 13.75 -4.24
CA LEU A 132 3.85 15.00 -4.87
C LEU A 132 4.16 16.03 -3.79
N GLY A 133 5.42 16.42 -3.63
CA GLY A 133 5.82 17.61 -2.87
C GLY A 133 5.83 18.86 -3.75
N THR A 134 5.44 19.99 -3.19
CA THR A 134 5.44 21.29 -3.87
C THR A 134 6.32 22.31 -3.16
N ALA A 135 6.87 23.27 -3.93
CA ALA A 135 7.66 24.37 -3.35
C ALA A 135 6.82 25.26 -2.42
N GLY A 136 5.49 25.25 -2.58
CA GLY A 136 4.55 26.01 -1.73
C GLY A 136 4.29 25.40 -0.35
N GLY A 137 5.01 24.32 0.03
CA GLY A 137 4.90 23.75 1.38
C GLY A 137 3.83 22.67 1.55
N LEU A 138 3.27 22.15 0.45
CA LEU A 138 2.28 21.08 0.47
C LEU A 138 2.87 19.76 -0.05
N VAL A 139 2.42 18.67 0.57
CA VAL A 139 2.65 17.30 0.11
C VAL A 139 1.30 16.68 -0.18
N PHE A 140 1.10 16.20 -1.42
CA PHE A 140 -0.15 15.55 -1.83
C PHE A 140 0.03 14.06 -1.92
N GLN A 141 -0.96 13.32 -1.41
CA GLN A 141 -1.06 11.87 -1.60
C GLN A 141 -2.52 11.47 -1.78
N GLY A 142 -2.76 10.54 -2.69
CA GLY A 142 -4.02 9.81 -2.79
C GLY A 142 -3.96 8.51 -1.99
N ASP A 143 -5.11 8.02 -1.52
CA ASP A 143 -5.20 6.78 -0.77
C ASP A 143 -6.21 5.78 -1.38
N ALA A 144 -6.20 4.55 -0.86
CA ALA A 144 -7.12 3.51 -1.28
C ALA A 144 -8.58 3.82 -0.91
N LEU A 145 -8.82 4.66 0.09
CA LEU A 145 -10.16 5.05 0.53
C LEU A 145 -10.78 6.14 -0.38
N GLY A 146 -10.03 6.60 -1.38
CA GLY A 146 -10.48 7.58 -2.38
C GLY A 146 -10.28 9.03 -1.98
N TYR A 147 -9.46 9.31 -0.99
CA TYR A 147 -9.15 10.68 -0.61
C TYR A 147 -7.84 11.15 -1.24
N LEU A 148 -7.88 12.32 -1.89
CA LEU A 148 -6.70 13.11 -2.19
C LEU A 148 -6.50 14.11 -1.07
N THR A 149 -5.39 14.00 -0.34
CA THR A 149 -5.09 14.86 0.82
C THR A 149 -3.86 15.71 0.55
N ALA A 150 -3.93 16.99 0.93
CA ALA A 150 -2.80 17.90 0.99
C ALA A 150 -2.35 18.04 2.44
N TYR A 151 -1.10 17.70 2.70
CA TYR A 151 -0.46 17.77 4.01
C TYR A 151 0.52 18.93 4.08
N ASN A 152 0.69 19.49 5.26
CA ASN A 152 1.79 20.40 5.58
C ASN A 152 3.11 19.63 5.49
N LYS A 153 4.06 20.12 4.70
CA LYS A 153 5.34 19.46 4.46
C LYS A 153 6.23 19.35 5.71
N ASP A 154 6.04 20.24 6.68
CA ASP A 154 6.93 20.35 7.85
C ASP A 154 6.51 19.46 9.02
N ASN A 155 5.21 19.11 9.11
CA ASN A 155 4.66 18.37 10.24
C ASN A 155 3.66 17.25 9.90
N GLY A 156 3.28 17.09 8.61
CA GLY A 156 2.32 16.07 8.18
C GLY A 156 0.86 16.35 8.51
N GLU A 157 0.52 17.56 8.98
CA GLU A 157 -0.86 17.95 9.25
C GLU A 157 -1.69 17.96 7.96
N ALA A 158 -2.86 17.30 7.96
CA ALA A 158 -3.80 17.34 6.85
C ALA A 158 -4.49 18.71 6.78
N LEU A 159 -4.20 19.48 5.72
CA LEU A 159 -4.72 20.83 5.52
C LEU A 159 -5.95 20.88 4.62
N TRP A 160 -6.08 19.94 3.72
CA TRP A 160 -7.17 19.84 2.77
C TRP A 160 -7.37 18.41 2.32
N GLN A 161 -8.61 18.02 2.04
CA GLN A 161 -8.96 16.69 1.57
C GLN A 161 -10.12 16.75 0.58
N PHE A 162 -10.07 15.88 -0.44
CA PHE A 162 -11.13 15.74 -1.43
C PHE A 162 -11.45 14.27 -1.65
N ASN A 163 -12.73 13.90 -1.55
CA ASN A 163 -13.18 12.54 -1.81
C ASN A 163 -13.48 12.34 -3.31
N THR A 164 -12.80 11.40 -3.93
CA THR A 164 -12.96 11.03 -5.34
C THR A 164 -13.92 9.86 -5.55
N TYR A 165 -14.36 9.21 -4.47
CA TYR A 165 -15.21 8.02 -4.44
C TYR A 165 -14.64 6.82 -5.23
N THR A 166 -13.36 6.79 -5.47
CA THR A 166 -12.63 5.64 -6.01
C THR A 166 -11.19 5.70 -5.54
N SER A 167 -10.55 4.55 -5.38
CA SER A 167 -9.16 4.49 -4.87
C SER A 167 -8.21 5.30 -5.74
N ILE A 168 -7.14 5.81 -5.15
CA ILE A 168 -6.12 6.61 -5.82
C ILE A 168 -4.77 5.94 -5.60
N LEU A 169 -4.20 5.35 -6.66
CA LEU A 169 -2.86 4.73 -6.62
C LEU A 169 -1.82 5.51 -7.43
N ALA A 170 -2.26 6.34 -8.39
CA ALA A 170 -1.36 7.19 -9.16
C ALA A 170 -0.79 8.33 -8.30
N PRO A 171 0.44 8.81 -8.59
CA PRO A 171 0.94 10.04 -8.00
C PRO A 171 0.24 11.25 -8.62
N PRO A 172 0.00 12.33 -7.85
CA PRO A 172 -0.42 13.60 -8.40
C PRO A 172 0.70 14.25 -9.26
N VAL A 173 0.30 15.11 -10.19
CA VAL A 173 1.23 15.96 -10.95
C VAL A 173 0.84 17.43 -10.78
N SER A 174 1.82 18.33 -10.79
CA SER A 174 1.59 19.78 -10.75
C SER A 174 2.17 20.47 -11.97
N PHE A 175 1.44 21.47 -12.49
CA PHE A 175 1.85 22.28 -13.63
C PHE A 175 1.27 23.70 -13.54
N MET A 176 1.81 24.59 -14.36
CA MET A 176 1.38 25.99 -14.42
C MET A 176 0.77 26.29 -15.79
N ILE A 177 -0.36 27.01 -15.81
CA ILE A 177 -0.92 27.63 -17.02
C ILE A 177 -1.24 29.07 -16.69
N ASP A 178 -0.70 30.02 -17.46
CA ASP A 178 -0.92 31.47 -17.31
C ASP A 178 -0.68 31.96 -15.85
N GLY A 179 0.34 31.42 -15.19
CA GLY A 179 0.69 31.78 -13.81
C GLY A 179 -0.20 31.17 -12.73
N ILE A 180 -1.15 30.30 -13.10
CA ILE A 180 -2.02 29.58 -12.17
C ILE A 180 -1.49 28.17 -12.02
N GLN A 181 -1.30 27.73 -10.76
CA GLN A 181 -0.90 26.35 -10.45
C GLN A 181 -2.13 25.43 -10.46
N TYR A 182 -1.94 24.28 -11.09
CA TYR A 182 -2.87 23.17 -11.10
C TYR A 182 -2.21 21.93 -10.51
N VAL A 183 -3.03 21.10 -9.86
CA VAL A 183 -2.68 19.73 -9.42
C VAL A 183 -3.66 18.79 -10.06
N SER A 184 -3.17 17.79 -10.78
CA SER A 184 -4.00 16.76 -11.42
C SER A 184 -3.70 15.38 -10.86
N ILE A 185 -4.72 14.53 -10.79
CA ILE A 185 -4.65 13.16 -10.31
C ILE A 185 -5.50 12.24 -11.18
N LEU A 186 -4.95 11.07 -11.51
CA LEU A 186 -5.71 9.96 -12.05
C LEU A 186 -6.20 9.09 -10.89
N THR A 187 -7.51 8.84 -10.84
CA THR A 187 -8.11 7.97 -9.83
C THR A 187 -8.42 6.59 -10.42
N GLY A 188 -8.61 5.60 -9.57
CA GLY A 188 -8.80 4.19 -9.92
C GLY A 188 -7.64 3.33 -9.42
N ASN A 189 -7.90 2.03 -9.25
CA ASN A 189 -6.88 1.06 -8.83
C ASN A 189 -5.88 0.70 -9.95
N GLY A 190 -6.15 1.07 -11.20
CA GLY A 190 -5.33 0.66 -12.34
C GLY A 190 -5.17 -0.86 -12.38
N GLY A 191 -3.92 -1.33 -12.45
CA GLY A 191 -3.57 -2.76 -12.32
C GLY A 191 -3.26 -3.21 -10.90
N GLY A 192 -3.52 -2.39 -9.90
CA GLY A 192 -3.20 -2.64 -8.49
C GLY A 192 -4.21 -3.49 -7.73
N ASP A 193 -5.31 -3.89 -8.35
CA ASP A 193 -6.40 -4.65 -7.70
C ASP A 193 -5.93 -5.95 -7.04
N LEU A 194 -4.91 -6.59 -7.58
CA LEU A 194 -4.35 -7.81 -6.99
C LEU A 194 -3.82 -7.58 -5.56
N PHE A 195 -3.38 -6.36 -5.26
CA PHE A 195 -2.77 -6.00 -3.97
C PHE A 195 -3.66 -5.09 -3.13
N ALA A 196 -4.63 -4.40 -3.78
CA ALA A 196 -5.67 -3.62 -3.12
C ALA A 196 -7.01 -4.38 -3.04
N GLY A 197 -6.99 -5.68 -3.39
CA GLY A 197 -8.13 -6.57 -3.35
C GLY A 197 -8.80 -6.67 -1.97
N GLU A 198 -9.73 -7.58 -1.80
CA GLU A 198 -10.45 -7.72 -0.52
C GLU A 198 -9.47 -7.78 0.64
N PRO A 199 -9.44 -6.75 1.51
CA PRO A 199 -8.51 -6.73 2.60
C PRO A 199 -8.85 -7.87 3.55
N LEU A 200 -7.84 -8.64 3.92
CA LEU A 200 -7.99 -9.49 5.10
C LEU A 200 -8.20 -8.55 6.31
N PRO A 201 -9.24 -8.74 7.12
CA PRO A 201 -9.48 -7.89 8.28
C PRO A 201 -8.21 -7.75 9.14
N PRO A 202 -7.96 -6.58 9.74
CA PRO A 202 -8.83 -5.41 9.91
C PRO A 202 -8.35 -4.18 9.09
N VAL A 203 -8.36 -4.22 7.79
CA VAL A 203 -8.01 -3.08 6.93
C VAL A 203 -9.27 -2.39 6.43
N ALA A 204 -9.24 -1.05 6.32
CA ALA A 204 -10.36 -0.29 5.78
C ALA A 204 -10.64 -0.66 4.32
N GLU A 205 -11.90 -0.79 3.94
CA GLU A 205 -12.29 -1.17 2.58
C GLU A 205 -11.92 -0.08 1.55
N PRO A 206 -11.24 -0.43 0.45
CA PRO A 206 -10.94 0.50 -0.62
C PRO A 206 -12.21 1.09 -1.25
N ALA A 207 -12.17 2.40 -1.60
CA ALA A 207 -13.32 3.07 -2.21
C ALA A 207 -13.74 2.46 -3.55
N SER A 208 -12.79 1.90 -4.31
CA SER A 208 -13.08 1.18 -5.56
C SER A 208 -13.88 -0.12 -5.37
N LEU A 209 -13.84 -0.73 -4.20
CA LEU A 209 -14.71 -1.85 -3.84
C LEU A 209 -16.10 -1.36 -3.44
N THR A 210 -16.18 -0.26 -2.70
CA THR A 210 -17.45 0.32 -2.24
C THR A 210 -18.26 0.93 -3.40
N TYR A 211 -17.61 1.70 -4.28
CA TYR A 211 -18.29 2.51 -5.30
C TYR A 211 -18.00 2.09 -6.74
N GLY A 212 -17.14 1.10 -6.94
CA GLY A 212 -16.64 0.68 -8.24
C GLY A 212 -15.35 1.37 -8.66
N ASN A 213 -14.60 0.70 -9.54
CA ASN A 213 -13.29 1.18 -10.01
C ASN A 213 -13.45 2.07 -11.25
N TYR A 214 -14.03 3.26 -11.08
CA TYR A 214 -14.23 4.22 -12.15
C TYR A 214 -13.10 5.23 -12.23
N GLY A 215 -12.20 5.06 -13.20
CA GLY A 215 -11.10 5.99 -13.45
C GLY A 215 -11.58 7.39 -13.83
N LYS A 216 -11.01 8.42 -13.18
CA LYS A 216 -11.25 9.84 -13.47
C LYS A 216 -9.91 10.58 -13.55
N LEU A 217 -9.84 11.59 -14.41
CA LEU A 217 -8.82 12.62 -14.34
C LEU A 217 -9.44 13.84 -13.65
N LEU A 218 -8.95 14.16 -12.47
CA LEU A 218 -9.39 15.32 -11.70
C LEU A 218 -8.28 16.37 -11.68
N THR A 219 -8.65 17.65 -11.84
CA THR A 219 -7.71 18.76 -11.84
C THR A 219 -8.19 19.82 -10.86
N PHE A 220 -7.32 20.23 -9.98
CA PHE A 220 -7.57 21.18 -8.91
C PHE A 220 -6.76 22.48 -9.13
N LYS A 221 -7.32 23.60 -8.71
CA LYS A 221 -6.65 24.88 -8.55
C LYS A 221 -7.14 25.60 -7.29
N ILE A 222 -6.35 26.51 -6.76
CA ILE A 222 -6.79 27.35 -5.63
C ILE A 222 -8.05 28.13 -6.03
N GLY A 223 -9.06 28.11 -5.18
CA GLY A 223 -10.37 28.76 -5.38
C GLY A 223 -11.31 27.99 -6.32
N GLY A 224 -11.00 26.75 -6.70
CA GLY A 224 -11.93 25.85 -7.35
C GLY A 224 -13.03 25.40 -6.38
N ASP A 225 -14.28 25.29 -6.86
CA ASP A 225 -15.48 24.99 -6.08
C ASP A 225 -16.28 23.79 -6.60
N ALA A 226 -15.78 23.11 -7.62
CA ALA A 226 -16.43 21.94 -8.18
C ALA A 226 -16.44 20.77 -7.16
N ALA A 227 -17.58 20.10 -7.07
CA ALA A 227 -17.77 18.91 -6.22
C ALA A 227 -18.12 17.69 -7.09
N LEU A 228 -17.85 16.50 -6.57
CA LEU A 228 -18.36 15.25 -7.12
C LEU A 228 -19.59 14.81 -6.33
N GLU A 229 -20.60 14.34 -7.05
CA GLU A 229 -21.71 13.63 -6.41
C GLU A 229 -21.25 12.25 -5.96
N ALA A 230 -21.68 11.84 -4.76
CA ALA A 230 -21.40 10.50 -4.25
C ALA A 230 -22.13 9.47 -5.13
N PRO A 231 -21.42 8.50 -5.74
CA PRO A 231 -22.06 7.44 -6.48
C PRO A 231 -22.80 6.48 -5.54
N THR A 232 -23.75 5.73 -6.09
CA THR A 232 -24.36 4.63 -5.35
C THR A 232 -23.34 3.53 -5.11
N ALA A 233 -23.32 2.98 -3.90
CA ALA A 233 -22.47 1.84 -3.59
C ALA A 233 -22.81 0.64 -4.49
N VAL A 234 -21.81 -0.12 -4.87
CA VAL A 234 -21.98 -1.33 -5.70
C VAL A 234 -22.72 -2.39 -4.89
N ASP A 235 -23.81 -2.92 -5.44
CA ASP A 235 -24.48 -4.08 -4.85
C ASP A 235 -23.59 -5.32 -5.05
N ARG A 236 -23.08 -5.83 -3.95
CA ARG A 236 -22.22 -7.03 -3.88
C ARG A 236 -22.98 -8.24 -3.31
N SER A 237 -24.31 -8.15 -3.23
CA SER A 237 -25.13 -9.29 -2.81
C SER A 237 -24.93 -10.47 -3.78
N ILE A 238 -24.72 -11.65 -3.22
CA ILE A 238 -24.67 -12.88 -4.02
C ILE A 238 -26.11 -13.18 -4.46
N PRO A 239 -26.39 -13.23 -5.79
CA PRO A 239 -27.72 -13.61 -6.24
C PRO A 239 -28.12 -14.96 -5.68
N GLU A 240 -29.40 -15.09 -5.31
CA GLU A 240 -29.95 -16.37 -4.85
C GLU A 240 -29.68 -17.46 -5.89
N GLN A 241 -28.91 -18.46 -5.52
CA GLN A 241 -28.57 -19.55 -6.43
C GLN A 241 -29.83 -20.41 -6.62
N PRO A 242 -30.23 -20.71 -7.86
CA PRO A 242 -31.33 -21.63 -8.10
C PRO A 242 -30.99 -22.98 -7.46
N ALA A 243 -31.95 -23.57 -6.75
CA ALA A 243 -31.78 -24.88 -6.15
C ALA A 243 -31.34 -25.89 -7.23
N LEU A 244 -30.19 -26.54 -7.01
CA LEU A 244 -29.76 -27.63 -7.88
C LEU A 244 -30.80 -28.78 -7.74
N THR A 245 -31.67 -28.93 -8.71
CA THR A 245 -32.51 -30.13 -8.84
C THR A 245 -31.62 -31.26 -9.33
N ALA A 246 -31.38 -32.25 -8.45
CA ALA A 246 -30.76 -33.50 -8.87
C ALA A 246 -31.66 -34.17 -9.91
N SER A 247 -31.12 -34.38 -11.12
CA SER A 247 -31.73 -35.18 -12.18
C SER A 247 -31.36 -36.65 -12.06
#